data_b1458162853ba75939e9bef7f7e9491a
#
_entry.id   b1458162853ba75939e9bef7f7e9491a
#
_cell.length_a   1.000
_cell.length_b   1.000
_cell.length_c   1.000
_cell.angle_alpha   90.00
_cell.angle_beta   90.00
_cell.angle_gamma   90.00
#
_symmetry.space_group_name_H-M   'P 1'
#
loop_
_entity.id
_entity.type
_entity.pdbx_description
1 polymer ?
#
loop_
_entity_poly.entity_id
_entity_poly.type
_entity_poly.pdbx_seq_one_letter_code
_entity_poly.pdbx_strand_id
1 'polypeptide(L)'
;LRCLAVQANGDVQLSWLAPSDPDNFFSKYEVYSSSNAAGPFTLVGTVNTYNAGGFLHTGAGANSGSKYYYVKTYSGCTGLADNGSTSDTLKTMYLTVNNATLGSAILTWNAMHNPALPSAAATYTIKKRATGVGGYTTVGTTSNLTYTDNISVCNDPLEYIVELTDNAPCT
;
A
#
# COMPACT_ATOMS: atom_id res chain seq x y z
N LEU A 1 10.71 -2.57 -2.83
CA LEU A 1 9.29 -2.23 -2.74
C LEU A 1 9.16 -0.77 -2.33
N ARG A 2 8.19 -0.03 -2.91
CA ARG A 2 8.05 1.42 -2.68
C ARG A 2 6.67 1.76 -2.15
N CYS A 3 5.62 1.21 -2.73
CA CYS A 3 4.27 1.49 -2.29
C CYS A 3 3.30 0.34 -2.46
N LEU A 4 2.22 0.44 -1.69
CA LEU A 4 1.06 -0.43 -1.71
C LEU A 4 -0.19 0.43 -1.85
N ALA A 5 -1.00 0.18 -2.88
CA ALA A 5 -2.30 0.82 -3.06
C ALA A 5 -3.41 -0.23 -2.91
N VAL A 6 -4.30 -0.02 -1.95
CA VAL A 6 -5.47 -0.89 -1.72
C VAL A 6 -6.60 -0.41 -2.61
N GLN A 7 -7.13 -1.33 -3.42
CA GLN A 7 -8.30 -1.07 -4.27
C GLN A 7 -9.60 -1.29 -3.49
N ALA A 8 -10.72 -0.75 -3.99
CA ALA A 8 -12.03 -0.85 -3.33
C ALA A 8 -12.50 -2.30 -3.11
N ASN A 9 -12.12 -3.22 -3.99
CA ASN A 9 -12.42 -4.64 -3.87
C ASN A 9 -11.49 -5.40 -2.91
N GLY A 10 -10.49 -4.72 -2.31
CA GLY A 10 -9.51 -5.29 -1.40
C GLY A 10 -8.29 -5.88 -2.08
N ASP A 11 -8.14 -5.76 -3.39
CA ASP A 11 -6.91 -6.08 -4.11
C ASP A 11 -5.81 -5.10 -3.72
N VAL A 12 -4.55 -5.50 -3.90
CA VAL A 12 -3.40 -4.65 -3.57
C VAL A 12 -2.49 -4.52 -4.79
N GLN A 13 -2.33 -3.28 -5.27
CA GLN A 13 -1.32 -2.95 -6.25
C GLN A 13 0.00 -2.67 -5.53
N LEU A 14 1.02 -3.47 -5.83
CA LEU A 14 2.39 -3.24 -5.39
C LEU A 14 3.15 -2.50 -6.47
N SER A 15 4.06 -1.60 -6.06
CA SER A 15 4.98 -0.94 -6.98
C SER A 15 6.39 -0.91 -6.38
N TRP A 16 7.41 -1.13 -7.22
CA TRP A 16 8.82 -1.11 -6.84
C TRP A 16 9.70 -0.51 -7.94
N LEU A 17 10.91 -0.15 -7.58
CA LEU A 17 11.96 0.20 -8.53
C LEU A 17 12.78 -1.06 -8.84
N ALA A 18 13.05 -1.29 -10.11
CA ALA A 18 13.98 -2.34 -10.51
C ALA A 18 15.38 -2.01 -9.93
N PRO A 19 16.07 -2.97 -9.31
CA PRO A 19 17.46 -2.77 -8.89
C PRO A 19 18.35 -2.64 -10.12
N SER A 20 19.55 -2.07 -9.96
CA SER A 20 20.52 -2.03 -11.05
C SER A 20 20.95 -3.44 -11.46
N ASP A 21 20.96 -3.73 -12.75
CA ASP A 21 21.36 -5.03 -13.31
C ASP A 21 22.19 -4.80 -14.58
N PRO A 22 23.42 -4.26 -14.46
CA PRO A 22 24.26 -3.90 -15.60
C PRO A 22 24.69 -5.11 -16.42
N ASP A 23 24.74 -6.29 -15.81
CA ASP A 23 25.21 -7.54 -16.41
C ASP A 23 24.07 -8.43 -16.93
N ASN A 24 22.81 -8.00 -16.81
CA ASN A 24 21.60 -8.73 -17.22
C ASN A 24 21.47 -10.12 -16.57
N PHE A 25 21.75 -10.20 -15.28
CA PHE A 25 21.60 -11.43 -14.48
C PHE A 25 20.25 -11.58 -13.80
N PHE A 26 19.34 -10.65 -14.01
CA PHE A 26 17.99 -10.75 -13.47
C PHE A 26 17.30 -12.06 -13.90
N SER A 27 16.69 -12.73 -12.94
CA SER A 27 15.93 -13.95 -13.15
C SER A 27 14.43 -13.72 -12.96
N LYS A 28 14.03 -13.24 -11.78
CA LYS A 28 12.61 -13.02 -11.42
C LYS A 28 12.46 -12.14 -10.19
N TYR A 29 11.25 -11.63 -10.01
CA TYR A 29 10.73 -11.17 -8.72
C TYR A 29 9.75 -12.20 -8.17
N GLU A 30 9.79 -12.42 -6.86
CA GLU A 30 8.77 -13.14 -6.12
C GLU A 30 8.12 -12.21 -5.11
N VAL A 31 6.79 -12.16 -5.12
CA VAL A 31 5.98 -11.33 -4.22
C VAL A 31 5.42 -12.19 -3.11
N TYR A 32 5.67 -11.79 -1.88
CA TYR A 32 5.22 -12.50 -0.69
C TYR A 32 4.25 -11.64 0.12
N SER A 33 3.24 -12.27 0.71
CA SER A 33 2.25 -11.62 1.55
C SER A 33 1.99 -12.39 2.84
N SER A 34 1.65 -11.63 3.89
CA SER A 34 1.17 -12.16 5.17
C SER A 34 0.12 -11.24 5.79
N SER A 35 -0.75 -11.79 6.63
CA SER A 35 -1.63 -11.00 7.50
C SER A 35 -0.95 -10.61 8.82
N ASN A 36 0.27 -11.10 9.09
CA ASN A 36 1.03 -10.83 10.31
C ASN A 36 2.45 -10.34 9.96
N ALA A 37 2.95 -9.36 10.71
CA ALA A 37 4.31 -8.80 10.52
C ALA A 37 5.42 -9.87 10.66
N ALA A 38 5.23 -10.83 11.56
CA ALA A 38 6.18 -11.94 11.78
C ALA A 38 5.98 -13.11 10.80
N GLY A 39 5.01 -13.04 9.88
CA GLY A 39 4.65 -14.15 9.00
C GLY A 39 3.71 -15.17 9.65
N PRO A 40 3.58 -16.38 9.08
CA PRO A 40 4.30 -16.81 7.88
C PRO A 40 3.91 -16.01 6.62
N PHE A 41 4.90 -15.77 5.76
CA PHE A 41 4.68 -15.18 4.44
C PHE A 41 4.49 -16.27 3.40
N THR A 42 3.53 -16.06 2.51
CA THR A 42 3.24 -16.96 1.39
C THR A 42 3.56 -16.29 0.07
N LEU A 43 4.08 -17.05 -0.89
CA LEU A 43 4.29 -16.58 -2.26
C LEU A 43 2.92 -16.33 -2.92
N VAL A 44 2.69 -15.10 -3.39
CA VAL A 44 1.43 -14.70 -4.05
C VAL A 44 1.60 -14.38 -5.53
N GLY A 45 2.82 -14.27 -6.00
CA GLY A 45 3.09 -14.06 -7.42
C GLY A 45 4.56 -14.09 -7.79
N THR A 46 4.81 -14.37 -9.06
CA THR A 46 6.14 -14.32 -9.69
C THR A 46 6.08 -13.45 -10.93
N VAL A 47 7.07 -12.56 -11.09
CA VAL A 47 7.19 -11.63 -12.22
C VAL A 47 8.54 -11.84 -12.87
N ASN A 48 8.54 -12.28 -14.14
CA ASN A 48 9.75 -12.62 -14.89
C ASN A 48 10.27 -11.47 -15.78
N THR A 49 9.62 -10.31 -15.70
CA THR A 49 9.98 -9.12 -16.49
C THR A 49 10.76 -8.14 -15.60
N TYR A 50 12.01 -7.84 -15.97
CA TYR A 50 12.90 -6.96 -15.19
C TYR A 50 12.29 -5.59 -14.90
N ASN A 51 11.75 -4.92 -15.91
CA ASN A 51 11.19 -3.57 -15.81
C ASN A 51 9.68 -3.54 -15.50
N ALA A 52 9.11 -4.62 -14.95
CA ALA A 52 7.67 -4.67 -14.65
C ALA A 52 7.22 -3.59 -13.65
N GLY A 53 8.08 -3.23 -12.71
CA GLY A 53 7.84 -2.15 -11.73
C GLY A 53 6.68 -2.38 -10.76
N GLY A 54 5.90 -3.46 -10.90
CA GLY A 54 4.76 -3.72 -10.03
C GLY A 54 4.06 -5.07 -10.23
N PHE A 55 3.11 -5.35 -9.34
CA PHE A 55 2.29 -6.57 -9.33
C PHE A 55 0.93 -6.29 -8.68
N LEU A 56 -0.14 -6.79 -9.26
CA LEU A 56 -1.48 -6.75 -8.67
C LEU A 56 -1.78 -8.07 -7.95
N HIS A 57 -1.90 -8.03 -6.63
CA HIS A 57 -2.37 -9.16 -5.82
C HIS A 57 -3.90 -9.13 -5.75
N THR A 58 -4.56 -9.93 -6.59
CA THR A 58 -6.01 -10.09 -6.61
C THR A 58 -6.48 -10.98 -5.46
N GLY A 59 -7.62 -10.66 -4.86
CA GLY A 59 -8.16 -11.42 -3.73
C GLY A 59 -7.36 -11.26 -2.43
N ALA A 60 -6.56 -10.21 -2.28
CA ALA A 60 -5.75 -9.98 -1.10
C ALA A 60 -6.57 -9.76 0.17
N GLY A 61 -7.82 -9.26 0.06
CA GLY A 61 -8.70 -8.97 1.19
C GLY A 61 -8.19 -7.86 2.10
N ALA A 62 -7.47 -6.87 1.54
CA ALA A 62 -6.88 -5.78 2.30
C ALA A 62 -7.90 -4.74 2.80
N ASN A 63 -9.15 -4.81 2.33
CA ASN A 63 -10.29 -4.06 2.84
C ASN A 63 -10.87 -4.60 4.17
N SER A 64 -10.42 -5.79 4.61
CA SER A 64 -10.84 -6.42 5.88
C SER A 64 -9.77 -6.33 6.97
N GLY A 65 -8.57 -5.85 6.63
CA GLY A 65 -7.45 -5.71 7.56
C GLY A 65 -6.13 -5.55 6.82
N SER A 66 -5.13 -5.05 7.53
CA SER A 66 -3.81 -4.79 6.94
C SER A 66 -3.15 -6.08 6.44
N LYS A 67 -2.40 -5.95 5.35
CA LYS A 67 -1.53 -6.99 4.78
C LYS A 67 -0.10 -6.51 4.73
N TYR A 68 0.84 -7.42 4.93
CA TYR A 68 2.28 -7.19 4.86
C TYR A 68 2.83 -7.78 3.58
N TYR A 69 3.74 -7.07 2.92
CA TYR A 69 4.35 -7.49 1.67
C TYR A 69 5.84 -7.22 1.65
N TYR A 70 6.57 -8.12 1.03
CA TYR A 70 7.91 -7.86 0.53
C TYR A 70 8.09 -8.47 -0.85
N VAL A 71 9.07 -7.98 -1.58
CA VAL A 71 9.48 -8.48 -2.89
C VAL A 71 10.89 -9.02 -2.78
N LYS A 72 11.10 -10.23 -3.27
CA LYS A 72 12.41 -10.85 -3.37
C LYS A 72 12.85 -10.84 -4.83
N THR A 73 14.00 -10.24 -5.10
CA THR A 73 14.62 -10.19 -6.42
C THR A 73 15.62 -11.31 -6.53
N TYR A 74 15.56 -12.07 -7.59
CA TYR A 74 16.51 -13.13 -7.89
C TYR A 74 17.37 -12.78 -9.09
N SER A 75 18.65 -13.10 -8.98
CA SER A 75 19.64 -13.01 -10.05
C SER A 75 20.56 -14.23 -9.99
N GLY A 76 20.98 -14.73 -11.14
CA GLY A 76 21.87 -15.88 -11.21
C GLY A 76 22.35 -16.12 -12.62
N CYS A 77 23.49 -16.80 -12.76
CA CYS A 77 23.99 -17.30 -14.04
C CYS A 77 23.47 -18.70 -14.30
N THR A 78 23.34 -19.06 -15.57
CA THR A 78 22.94 -20.41 -15.98
C THR A 78 23.78 -21.48 -15.25
N GLY A 79 23.11 -22.40 -14.56
CA GLY A 79 23.76 -23.48 -13.81
C GLY A 79 24.22 -23.15 -12.39
N LEU A 80 24.00 -21.91 -11.93
CA LEU A 80 24.22 -21.50 -10.53
C LEU A 80 22.89 -21.31 -9.80
N ALA A 81 22.89 -21.47 -8.48
CA ALA A 81 21.72 -21.19 -7.67
C ALA A 81 21.39 -19.69 -7.73
N ASP A 82 20.09 -19.35 -7.91
CA ASP A 82 19.62 -17.98 -7.85
C ASP A 82 19.92 -17.36 -6.46
N ASN A 83 20.55 -16.22 -6.46
CA ASN A 83 20.73 -15.39 -5.26
C ASN A 83 19.55 -14.43 -5.15
N GLY A 84 18.87 -14.41 -4.00
CA GLY A 84 17.73 -13.55 -3.76
C GLY A 84 18.06 -12.42 -2.78
N SER A 85 17.70 -11.19 -3.14
CA SER A 85 17.71 -10.01 -2.27
C SER A 85 16.28 -9.62 -1.92
N THR A 86 16.02 -9.33 -0.65
CA THR A 86 14.67 -9.02 -0.15
C THR A 86 14.54 -7.53 0.10
N SER A 87 13.42 -6.94 -0.34
CA SER A 87 13.06 -5.55 -0.03
C SER A 87 12.64 -5.39 1.43
N ASP A 88 12.50 -4.15 1.89
CA ASP A 88 11.78 -3.85 3.13
C ASP A 88 10.35 -4.40 3.06
N THR A 89 9.82 -4.73 4.24
CA THR A 89 8.44 -5.18 4.38
C THR A 89 7.52 -3.99 4.58
N LEU A 90 6.59 -3.77 3.66
CA LEU A 90 5.57 -2.73 3.78
C LEU A 90 4.24 -3.33 4.27
N LYS A 91 3.43 -2.47 4.89
CA LYS A 91 2.10 -2.78 5.39
C LYS A 91 1.06 -1.94 4.65
N THR A 92 -0.04 -2.54 4.18
CA THR A 92 -1.16 -1.77 3.64
C THR A 92 -1.74 -0.85 4.72
N MET A 93 -2.08 0.37 4.36
CA MET A 93 -2.84 1.25 5.24
C MET A 93 -4.28 0.72 5.33
N TYR A 94 -4.72 0.45 6.56
CA TYR A 94 -6.09 0.04 6.87
C TYR A 94 -6.76 1.16 7.63
N LEU A 95 -7.77 1.77 7.00
CA LEU A 95 -8.53 2.88 7.55
C LEU A 95 -9.73 2.37 8.33
N THR A 96 -9.91 2.88 9.52
CA THR A 96 -11.14 2.73 10.33
C THR A 96 -11.80 4.07 10.53
N VAL A 97 -13.12 4.11 10.46
CA VAL A 97 -13.93 5.31 10.67
C VAL A 97 -14.89 5.06 11.84
N ASN A 98 -14.88 5.96 12.81
CA ASN A 98 -15.77 5.93 13.96
C ASN A 98 -16.59 7.23 14.04
N ASN A 99 -17.90 7.11 14.08
CA ASN A 99 -18.85 8.21 14.23
C ASN A 99 -19.39 8.28 15.68
N ALA A 100 -18.48 8.49 16.65
CA ALA A 100 -18.82 8.48 18.07
C ALA A 100 -19.74 9.63 18.49
N THR A 101 -19.79 10.73 17.73
CA THR A 101 -20.62 11.90 17.99
C THR A 101 -21.30 12.39 16.71
N LEU A 102 -22.51 12.95 16.86
CA LEU A 102 -23.20 13.60 15.73
C LEU A 102 -22.33 14.70 15.13
N GLY A 103 -22.22 14.71 13.81
CA GLY A 103 -21.51 15.75 13.08
C GLY A 103 -19.98 15.58 13.02
N SER A 104 -19.44 14.43 13.46
CA SER A 104 -18.01 14.15 13.30
C SER A 104 -17.70 12.70 12.91
N ALA A 105 -16.65 12.52 12.12
CA ALA A 105 -16.04 11.23 11.83
C ALA A 105 -14.59 11.24 12.31
N ILE A 106 -14.23 10.30 13.15
CA ILE A 106 -12.85 10.07 13.59
C ILE A 106 -12.25 8.96 12.73
N LEU A 107 -11.26 9.33 11.95
CA LEU A 107 -10.52 8.45 11.07
C LEU A 107 -9.22 8.03 11.77
N THR A 108 -8.90 6.74 11.73
CA THR A 108 -7.61 6.22 12.23
C THR A 108 -7.07 5.17 11.26
N TRP A 109 -5.75 5.15 11.09
CA TRP A 109 -5.07 4.19 10.20
C TRP A 109 -3.68 3.83 10.75
N ASN A 110 -3.07 2.83 10.16
CA ASN A 110 -1.69 2.44 10.47
C ASN A 110 -0.70 3.06 9.47
N ALA A 111 0.53 3.27 9.89
CA ALA A 111 1.62 3.60 8.97
C ALA A 111 1.92 2.44 8.01
N MET A 112 2.35 2.76 6.80
CA MET A 112 2.78 1.78 5.79
C MET A 112 4.13 1.14 6.15
N HIS A 113 5.02 1.92 6.77
CA HIS A 113 6.34 1.48 7.24
C HIS A 113 6.76 2.30 8.46
N ASN A 114 7.55 1.72 9.35
CA ASN A 114 8.13 2.42 10.51
C ASN A 114 9.59 2.00 10.69
N PRO A 115 10.56 2.94 10.59
CA PRO A 115 10.38 4.36 10.31
C PRO A 115 9.81 4.64 8.91
N ALA A 116 9.26 5.82 8.68
CA ALA A 116 8.73 6.21 7.37
C ALA A 116 9.80 6.07 6.28
N LEU A 117 9.40 5.64 5.08
CA LEU A 117 10.32 5.54 3.96
C LEU A 117 10.91 6.92 3.64
N PRO A 118 12.21 7.02 3.30
CA PRO A 118 12.86 8.32 3.02
C PRO A 118 12.21 9.12 1.88
N SER A 119 11.50 8.45 0.98
CA SER A 119 10.79 9.07 -0.15
C SER A 119 9.34 9.40 0.13
N ALA A 120 8.77 8.91 1.25
CA ALA A 120 7.39 9.17 1.61
C ALA A 120 7.19 10.64 2.00
N ALA A 121 6.02 11.19 1.65
CA ALA A 121 5.61 12.51 2.12
C ALA A 121 5.51 12.54 3.65
N ALA A 122 5.69 13.71 4.23
CA ALA A 122 5.57 13.89 5.68
C ALA A 122 4.11 13.91 6.17
N THR A 123 3.15 14.02 5.24
CA THR A 123 1.72 14.17 5.57
C THR A 123 0.86 13.23 4.74
N TYR A 124 -0.21 12.75 5.38
CA TYR A 124 -1.31 12.03 4.75
C TYR A 124 -2.33 13.03 4.19
N THR A 125 -2.92 12.72 3.06
CA THR A 125 -4.04 13.45 2.47
C THR A 125 -5.33 12.68 2.71
N ILE A 126 -6.31 13.31 3.33
CA ILE A 126 -7.62 12.73 3.60
C ILE A 126 -8.61 13.24 2.56
N LYS A 127 -9.33 12.33 1.93
CA LYS A 127 -10.34 12.64 0.94
C LYS A 127 -11.65 11.97 1.29
N LYS A 128 -12.78 12.61 0.91
CA LYS A 128 -14.12 12.04 1.08
C LYS A 128 -14.99 12.24 -0.15
N ARG A 129 -16.04 11.42 -0.25
CA ARG A 129 -17.17 11.60 -1.17
C ARG A 129 -18.46 11.08 -0.55
N ALA A 130 -19.62 11.47 -1.09
CA ALA A 130 -20.88 10.74 -0.84
C ALA A 130 -20.78 9.37 -1.54
N THR A 131 -21.30 8.31 -0.90
CA THR A 131 -21.18 6.94 -1.39
C THR A 131 -21.70 6.79 -2.81
N GLY A 132 -20.85 6.34 -3.71
CA GLY A 132 -21.20 6.10 -5.11
C GLY A 132 -21.43 7.35 -5.97
N VAL A 133 -21.21 8.56 -5.44
CA VAL A 133 -21.48 9.82 -6.13
C VAL A 133 -20.21 10.65 -6.29
N GLY A 134 -19.87 10.97 -7.55
CA GLY A 134 -18.78 11.88 -7.87
C GLY A 134 -17.37 11.37 -7.53
N GLY A 135 -16.40 12.26 -7.64
CA GLY A 135 -15.01 12.02 -7.27
C GLY A 135 -14.73 12.34 -5.80
N TYR A 136 -13.64 11.80 -5.27
CA TYR A 136 -13.15 12.17 -3.95
C TYR A 136 -12.64 13.61 -3.92
N THR A 137 -12.99 14.36 -2.87
CA THR A 137 -12.50 15.72 -2.60
C THR A 137 -11.63 15.72 -1.36
N THR A 138 -10.52 16.46 -1.39
CA THR A 138 -9.63 16.61 -0.23
C THR A 138 -10.33 17.40 0.87
N VAL A 139 -10.31 16.86 2.09
CA VAL A 139 -10.88 17.49 3.29
C VAL A 139 -9.80 17.96 4.26
N GLY A 140 -8.59 17.46 4.14
CA GLY A 140 -7.46 17.90 4.95
C GLY A 140 -6.21 17.07 4.77
N THR A 141 -5.17 17.50 5.50
CA THR A 141 -3.89 16.79 5.59
C THR A 141 -3.45 16.69 7.05
N THR A 142 -2.70 15.65 7.39
CA THR A 142 -2.15 15.45 8.74
C THR A 142 -0.86 14.64 8.70
N SER A 143 0.06 14.88 9.63
CA SER A 143 1.21 14.01 9.89
C SER A 143 0.90 12.89 10.89
N ASN A 144 -0.26 12.94 11.56
CA ASN A 144 -0.68 11.94 12.52
C ASN A 144 -1.38 10.76 11.81
N LEU A 145 -1.53 9.64 12.50
CA LEU A 145 -2.29 8.47 12.05
C LEU A 145 -3.78 8.57 12.40
N THR A 146 -4.28 9.77 12.60
CA THR A 146 -5.67 10.07 12.90
C THR A 146 -6.06 11.44 12.34
N TYR A 147 -7.35 11.59 12.01
CA TYR A 147 -7.95 12.83 11.54
C TYR A 147 -9.42 12.88 11.96
N THR A 148 -9.90 14.05 12.37
CA THR A 148 -11.32 14.28 12.65
C THR A 148 -11.92 15.15 11.57
N ASP A 149 -12.90 14.64 10.85
CA ASP A 149 -13.69 15.38 9.87
C ASP A 149 -14.99 15.85 10.50
N ASN A 150 -15.30 17.13 10.35
CA ASN A 150 -16.58 17.72 10.77
C ASN A 150 -17.61 17.50 9.64
N ILE A 151 -18.63 16.70 9.92
CA ILE A 151 -19.67 16.34 8.96
C ILE A 151 -20.83 17.31 9.11
N SER A 152 -21.12 18.06 8.06
CA SER A 152 -22.25 18.99 8.00
C SER A 152 -23.48 18.42 7.24
N VAL A 153 -23.36 17.24 6.64
CA VAL A 153 -24.44 16.59 5.87
C VAL A 153 -25.16 15.55 6.72
N CYS A 154 -26.48 15.65 6.76
CA CYS A 154 -27.34 14.66 7.41
C CYS A 154 -27.82 13.64 6.38
N ASN A 155 -27.79 12.35 6.75
CA ASN A 155 -28.41 11.21 6.03
C ASN A 155 -27.69 10.69 4.77
N ASP A 156 -26.53 11.22 4.37
CA ASP A 156 -25.77 10.64 3.27
C ASP A 156 -24.60 9.80 3.82
N PRO A 157 -24.47 8.54 3.45
CA PRO A 157 -23.30 7.74 3.79
C PRO A 157 -22.06 8.32 3.09
N LEU A 158 -20.97 8.48 3.84
CA LEU A 158 -19.71 9.03 3.34
C LEU A 158 -18.65 7.93 3.22
N GLU A 159 -17.87 8.01 2.16
CA GLU A 159 -16.67 7.19 1.95
C GLU A 159 -15.43 8.04 2.13
N TYR A 160 -14.43 7.48 2.78
CA TYR A 160 -13.13 8.11 3.02
C TYR A 160 -12.00 7.28 2.44
N ILE A 161 -11.00 7.98 1.93
CA ILE A 161 -9.69 7.39 1.60
C ILE A 161 -8.58 8.23 2.23
N VAL A 162 -7.48 7.57 2.56
CA VAL A 162 -6.25 8.19 3.05
C VAL A 162 -5.12 7.84 2.09
N GLU A 163 -4.43 8.86 1.61
CA GLU A 163 -3.30 8.72 0.69
C GLU A 163 -2.02 9.20 1.34
N LEU A 164 -0.93 8.49 1.10
CA LEU A 164 0.43 8.93 1.39
C LEU A 164 1.18 8.97 0.06
N THR A 165 1.59 10.17 -0.36
CA THR A 165 2.35 10.35 -1.60
C THR A 165 3.80 9.92 -1.38
N ASP A 166 4.38 9.23 -2.36
CA ASP A 166 5.82 8.97 -2.44
C ASP A 166 6.43 9.85 -3.53
N ASN A 167 7.63 10.40 -3.30
CA ASN A 167 8.35 11.23 -4.27
C ASN A 167 8.92 10.43 -5.45
N ALA A 168 9.04 9.11 -5.33
CA ALA A 168 9.19 8.23 -6.48
C ALA A 168 7.78 7.89 -7.01
N PRO A 169 7.59 7.68 -8.33
CA PRO A 169 6.26 7.52 -8.88
C PRO A 169 5.55 6.29 -8.32
N CYS A 170 4.81 6.53 -7.25
CA CYS A 170 3.74 5.69 -6.78
C CYS A 170 2.46 6.32 -7.31
N THR A 171 1.93 5.80 -8.37
CA THR A 171 0.62 6.17 -8.89
C THR A 171 -0.40 5.13 -8.48
#